data_9bf54c58f53b821b88c0cca938065d7e
#
_entry.id   9bf54c58f53b821b88c0cca938065d7e
#
_cell.length_a   1.000
_cell.length_b   1.000
_cell.length_c   1.000
_cell.angle_alpha   90.00
_cell.angle_beta   90.00
_cell.angle_gamma   90.00
#
_symmetry.space_group_name_H-M   'P 1'
#
loop_
_entity.id
_entity.type
_entity.pdbx_description
1 polymer ?
#
loop_
_entity_poly.entity_id
_entity_poly.type
_entity_poly.pdbx_seq_one_letter_code
_entity_poly.pdbx_strand_id
1 'polypeptide(L)'
;LAMLGCTDRGLTQAARAVGYGPLIEDSNGLLDLPEGFNYRVLSQLGDLMNDGTPVPDKADGMGCFQGENGELILVRNHDLRPDDDDGSQIAEGFDTRNSRVLPGGTSPIVLDSQSLAVKRQFRSLGGTIRNCAGGTTPWNTWLTCEEAPVSPGGRYGDGLGRSHGWIFEVPASAAGLTNPAPLRAMGRFNHEAACVDPSSGLVYLTEDREDGALYRFVTAQPGNLQAGGRLQAMVIEGVKD
;
A
#
# COMPACT_ATOMS: atom_id res chain seq x y z
N LEU A 1 17.58 -16.15 -0.31
CA LEU A 1 18.54 -16.05 0.80
C LEU A 1 18.75 -17.46 1.35
N ALA A 2 19.93 -18.06 1.12
CA ALA A 2 20.24 -19.39 1.58
C ALA A 2 20.61 -19.32 3.09
N MET A 3 19.80 -19.96 3.94
CA MET A 3 20.21 -20.22 5.32
C MET A 3 21.10 -21.44 5.36
N LEU A 4 22.34 -21.24 5.76
CA LEU A 4 23.29 -22.29 6.12
C LEU A 4 22.85 -22.94 7.43
N GLY A 5 22.47 -24.20 7.38
CA GLY A 5 22.18 -25.01 8.55
C GLY A 5 23.43 -25.27 9.38
N CYS A 6 23.46 -24.81 10.61
CA CYS A 6 24.40 -25.29 11.62
C CYS A 6 23.90 -26.61 12.16
N THR A 7 24.70 -27.68 11.96
CA THR A 7 24.50 -28.95 12.64
C THR A 7 24.86 -28.79 14.10
N ASP A 8 23.87 -28.78 14.97
CA ASP A 8 24.04 -28.70 16.42
C ASP A 8 24.18 -30.10 17.01
N ARG A 9 25.32 -30.37 17.65
CA ARG A 9 25.54 -31.52 18.52
C ARG A 9 25.50 -31.03 19.96
N GLY A 10 24.38 -31.26 20.61
CA GLY A 10 24.30 -31.34 22.06
C GLY A 10 24.05 -30.05 22.81
N LEU A 11 22.80 -29.63 22.86
CA LEU A 11 22.27 -28.88 24.01
C LEU A 11 20.88 -29.42 24.33
N THR A 12 20.86 -30.39 25.26
CA THR A 12 19.66 -30.80 25.99
C THR A 12 19.32 -29.77 27.05
N GLN A 13 18.88 -28.62 26.65
CA GLN A 13 18.06 -27.74 27.47
C GLN A 13 17.02 -27.18 26.51
N ALA A 14 15.76 -27.61 26.69
CA ALA A 14 14.64 -27.05 25.96
C ALA A 14 14.68 -25.52 26.17
N ALA A 15 15.23 -24.79 25.21
CA ALA A 15 15.05 -23.38 25.15
C ALA A 15 13.54 -23.17 25.18
N ARG A 16 13.01 -22.52 26.23
CA ARG A 16 11.63 -22.07 26.24
C ARG A 16 11.42 -21.32 24.91
N ALA A 17 10.59 -21.86 24.03
CA ALA A 17 10.24 -21.23 22.82
C ALA A 17 9.67 -19.85 23.16
N VAL A 18 10.47 -18.81 22.87
CA VAL A 18 10.00 -17.43 22.97
C VAL A 18 9.15 -17.22 21.71
N GLY A 19 7.83 -17.13 21.87
CA GLY A 19 6.91 -16.98 20.78
C GLY A 19 5.73 -17.94 20.85
N TYR A 20 5.07 -18.14 19.74
CA TYR A 20 3.83 -18.94 19.62
C TYR A 20 4.08 -20.44 19.36
N GLY A 21 5.32 -20.88 19.32
CA GLY A 21 5.68 -22.27 19.03
C GLY A 21 6.02 -22.52 17.56
N PRO A 22 6.27 -23.79 17.19
CA PRO A 22 6.61 -24.14 15.79
C PRO A 22 5.42 -23.94 14.86
N LEU A 23 5.71 -23.67 13.59
CA LEU A 23 4.71 -23.66 12.53
C LEU A 23 4.26 -25.08 12.21
N ILE A 24 2.97 -25.26 12.03
CA ILE A 24 2.33 -26.50 11.60
C ILE A 24 2.01 -26.33 10.11
N GLU A 25 2.40 -27.33 9.31
CA GLU A 25 2.15 -27.33 7.86
C GLU A 25 0.65 -27.24 7.56
N ASP A 26 0.27 -26.29 6.73
CA ASP A 26 -1.11 -26.12 6.27
C ASP A 26 -1.45 -27.13 5.18
N SER A 27 -2.47 -27.96 5.40
CA SER A 27 -2.94 -28.93 4.41
C SER A 27 -3.45 -28.30 3.10
N ASN A 28 -3.82 -27.01 3.11
CA ASN A 28 -4.20 -26.25 1.92
C ASN A 28 -3.01 -25.58 1.24
N GLY A 29 -1.83 -25.59 1.86
CA GLY A 29 -0.60 -25.00 1.32
C GLY A 29 -0.64 -23.48 1.19
N LEU A 30 -1.44 -22.79 1.99
CA LEU A 30 -1.57 -21.31 1.94
C LEU A 30 -0.73 -20.62 3.01
N LEU A 31 -0.84 -21.06 4.28
CA LEU A 31 -0.19 -20.37 5.39
C LEU A 31 0.02 -21.30 6.59
N ASP A 32 1.28 -21.65 6.86
CA ASP A 32 1.64 -22.40 8.05
C ASP A 32 1.51 -21.52 9.30
N LEU A 33 0.83 -22.05 10.33
CA LEU A 33 0.55 -21.31 11.55
C LEU A 33 0.93 -22.12 12.79
N PRO A 34 1.27 -21.46 13.92
CA PRO A 34 1.42 -22.13 15.20
C PRO A 34 0.11 -22.77 15.68
N GLU A 35 0.23 -23.73 16.61
CA GLU A 35 -0.94 -24.35 17.25
C GLU A 35 -1.89 -23.29 17.86
N GLY A 36 -3.19 -23.47 17.64
CA GLY A 36 -4.24 -22.57 18.13
C GLY A 36 -4.51 -21.36 17.24
N PHE A 37 -3.71 -21.15 16.19
CA PHE A 37 -3.97 -20.12 15.19
C PHE A 37 -4.75 -20.71 14.00
N ASN A 38 -5.56 -19.89 13.38
CA ASN A 38 -6.26 -20.22 12.14
C ASN A 38 -6.35 -18.97 11.25
N TYR A 39 -6.60 -19.18 9.97
CA TYR A 39 -6.79 -18.10 9.02
C TYR A 39 -8.11 -18.25 8.26
N ARG A 40 -8.54 -17.16 7.67
CA ARG A 40 -9.64 -17.12 6.72
C ARG A 40 -9.27 -16.20 5.57
N VAL A 41 -9.39 -16.70 4.35
CA VAL A 41 -9.22 -15.89 3.15
C VAL A 41 -10.44 -14.98 2.99
N LEU A 42 -10.22 -13.69 2.88
CA LEU A 42 -11.28 -12.67 2.75
C LEU A 42 -11.42 -12.17 1.31
N SER A 43 -10.35 -12.24 0.52
CA SER A 43 -10.28 -11.70 -0.83
C SER A 43 -9.14 -12.38 -1.59
N GLN A 44 -9.41 -12.83 -2.80
CA GLN A 44 -8.43 -13.48 -3.67
C GLN A 44 -8.38 -12.78 -5.02
N LEU A 45 -7.22 -12.89 -5.70
CA LEU A 45 -7.07 -12.49 -7.09
C LEU A 45 -8.20 -13.05 -7.95
N GLY A 46 -8.87 -12.18 -8.70
CA GLY A 46 -9.92 -12.54 -9.65
C GLY A 46 -11.32 -12.70 -9.04
N ASP A 47 -11.48 -12.66 -7.72
CA ASP A 47 -12.82 -12.62 -7.10
C ASP A 47 -13.59 -11.40 -7.63
N LEU A 48 -14.86 -11.58 -7.96
CA LEU A 48 -15.70 -10.48 -8.43
C LEU A 48 -16.06 -9.54 -7.29
N MET A 49 -15.69 -8.26 -7.42
CA MET A 49 -16.03 -7.22 -6.48
C MET A 49 -17.42 -6.62 -6.73
N ASN A 50 -17.90 -5.78 -5.80
CA ASN A 50 -19.24 -5.18 -5.90
C ASN A 50 -19.39 -4.15 -7.02
N ASP A 51 -18.29 -3.60 -7.52
CA ASP A 51 -18.27 -2.68 -8.67
C ASP A 51 -18.22 -3.42 -10.02
N GLY A 52 -18.26 -4.75 -10.01
CA GLY A 52 -18.22 -5.57 -11.21
C GLY A 52 -16.83 -5.83 -11.77
N THR A 53 -15.79 -5.33 -11.13
CA THR A 53 -14.40 -5.61 -11.51
C THR A 53 -13.81 -6.77 -10.70
N PRO A 54 -12.86 -7.55 -11.24
CA PRO A 54 -12.16 -8.55 -10.45
C PRO A 54 -11.19 -7.91 -9.45
N VAL A 55 -10.93 -8.60 -8.35
CA VAL A 55 -9.84 -8.25 -7.42
C VAL A 55 -8.52 -8.29 -8.17
N PRO A 56 -7.77 -7.18 -8.20
CA PRO A 56 -6.49 -7.13 -8.91
C PRO A 56 -5.39 -7.95 -8.23
N ASP A 57 -4.35 -8.24 -8.98
CA ASP A 57 -3.13 -8.90 -8.50
C ASP A 57 -2.25 -7.96 -7.63
N LYS A 58 -1.15 -8.52 -7.14
CA LYS A 58 -0.09 -7.82 -6.39
C LYS A 58 -0.64 -6.95 -5.26
N ALA A 59 -1.45 -7.57 -4.41
CA ALA A 59 -1.86 -6.98 -3.14
C ALA A 59 -0.62 -6.64 -2.30
N ASP A 60 -0.56 -5.42 -1.78
CA ASP A 60 0.58 -4.90 -1.03
C ASP A 60 0.11 -4.15 0.22
N GLY A 61 0.72 -3.03 0.58
CA GLY A 61 0.43 -2.29 1.80
C GLY A 61 -1.05 -2.03 2.05
N MET A 62 -1.48 -2.14 3.30
CA MET A 62 -2.85 -1.92 3.73
C MET A 62 -2.93 -1.02 4.95
N GLY A 63 -3.97 -0.17 4.99
CA GLY A 63 -4.43 0.53 6.20
C GLY A 63 -5.75 -0.01 6.70
N CYS A 64 -5.90 -0.05 8.04
CA CYS A 64 -7.16 -0.43 8.69
C CYS A 64 -7.80 0.79 9.35
N PHE A 65 -9.08 0.99 9.10
CA PHE A 65 -9.86 2.14 9.57
C PHE A 65 -11.15 1.68 10.24
N GLN A 66 -11.58 2.46 11.22
CA GLN A 66 -12.92 2.33 11.76
C GLN A 66 -13.91 2.92 10.76
N GLY A 67 -14.83 2.11 10.29
CA GLY A 67 -15.97 2.54 9.48
C GLY A 67 -17.17 2.93 10.34
N GLU A 68 -18.24 3.35 9.67
CA GLU A 68 -19.52 3.61 10.33
C GLU A 68 -20.26 2.29 10.64
N ASN A 69 -21.24 2.36 11.54
CA ASN A 69 -22.17 1.24 11.82
C ASN A 69 -21.49 -0.11 12.15
N GLY A 70 -20.37 -0.09 12.86
CA GLY A 70 -19.64 -1.31 13.22
C GLY A 70 -18.91 -1.96 12.04
N GLU A 71 -18.43 -1.17 11.10
CA GLU A 71 -17.58 -1.63 10.01
C GLU A 71 -16.09 -1.45 10.32
N LEU A 72 -15.27 -2.34 9.77
CA LEU A 72 -13.84 -2.15 9.59
C LEU A 72 -13.56 -2.03 8.10
N ILE A 73 -12.68 -1.11 7.72
CA ILE A 73 -12.32 -0.86 6.34
C ILE A 73 -10.83 -1.10 6.17
N LEU A 74 -10.47 -2.07 5.34
CA LEU A 74 -9.09 -2.30 4.93
C LEU A 74 -8.90 -1.66 3.55
N VAL A 75 -8.10 -0.60 3.45
CA VAL A 75 -7.72 -0.04 2.15
C VAL A 75 -6.40 -0.68 1.73
N ARG A 76 -6.44 -1.42 0.62
CA ARG A 76 -5.33 -2.25 0.12
C ARG A 76 -4.78 -1.69 -1.18
N ASN A 77 -3.47 -1.63 -1.29
CA ASN A 77 -2.74 -1.29 -2.51
C ASN A 77 -2.62 -2.47 -3.48
N HIS A 78 -2.38 -2.14 -4.74
CA HIS A 78 -2.02 -3.08 -5.80
C HIS A 78 -0.77 -2.57 -6.53
N ASP A 79 0.39 -3.24 -6.29
CA ASP A 79 1.70 -2.88 -6.85
C ASP A 79 1.84 -3.35 -8.31
N LEU A 80 0.96 -2.86 -9.18
CA LEU A 80 0.91 -3.24 -10.58
C LEU A 80 1.74 -2.30 -11.45
N ARG A 81 2.47 -2.88 -12.41
CA ARG A 81 3.24 -2.16 -13.43
C ARG A 81 2.34 -1.78 -14.59
N PRO A 82 2.76 -0.83 -15.45
CA PRO A 82 1.96 -0.42 -16.62
C PRO A 82 1.61 -1.54 -17.59
N ASP A 83 2.38 -2.61 -17.60
CA ASP A 83 2.25 -3.76 -18.52
C ASP A 83 1.57 -4.96 -17.88
N ASP A 84 1.33 -4.92 -16.57
CA ASP A 84 0.62 -5.99 -15.91
C ASP A 84 -0.83 -6.00 -16.38
N ASP A 85 -1.32 -7.17 -16.75
CA ASP A 85 -2.73 -7.39 -17.05
C ASP A 85 -3.38 -8.05 -15.84
N ASP A 86 -4.14 -7.27 -15.11
CA ASP A 86 -4.89 -7.75 -13.95
C ASP A 86 -6.33 -8.16 -14.29
N GLY A 87 -6.71 -8.09 -15.58
CA GLY A 87 -8.08 -8.34 -16.05
C GLY A 87 -9.08 -7.27 -15.62
N SER A 88 -8.68 -6.28 -14.79
CA SER A 88 -9.59 -5.22 -14.35
C SER A 88 -9.65 -4.10 -15.39
N GLN A 89 -10.85 -3.81 -15.88
CA GLN A 89 -11.11 -2.62 -16.71
C GLN A 89 -11.83 -1.60 -15.86
N ILE A 90 -11.06 -0.63 -15.33
CA ILE A 90 -11.63 0.51 -14.63
C ILE A 90 -11.93 1.63 -15.65
N ALA A 91 -13.06 2.32 -15.45
CA ALA A 91 -13.55 3.30 -16.40
C ALA A 91 -12.71 4.58 -16.44
N GLU A 92 -12.11 4.95 -15.31
CA GLU A 92 -11.35 6.19 -15.14
C GLU A 92 -10.25 6.04 -14.09
N GLY A 93 -9.21 6.88 -14.18
CA GLY A 93 -8.08 6.87 -13.26
C GLY A 93 -7.10 8.00 -13.51
N PHE A 94 -5.95 7.96 -12.82
CA PHE A 94 -4.93 9.01 -12.93
C PHE A 94 -4.32 9.08 -14.33
N ASP A 95 -3.92 7.94 -14.89
CA ASP A 95 -3.27 7.88 -16.20
C ASP A 95 -3.72 6.67 -17.01
N THR A 96 -3.41 6.70 -18.30
CA THR A 96 -3.70 5.64 -19.25
C THR A 96 -2.47 5.26 -20.05
N ARG A 97 -2.43 4.01 -20.53
CA ARG A 97 -1.48 3.55 -21.55
C ARG A 97 -2.27 2.96 -22.70
N ASN A 98 -2.04 3.49 -23.92
CA ASN A 98 -2.78 3.08 -25.11
C ASN A 98 -4.31 3.14 -24.92
N SER A 99 -4.81 4.20 -24.32
CA SER A 99 -6.22 4.43 -24.00
C SER A 99 -6.83 3.48 -22.96
N ARG A 100 -6.03 2.61 -22.33
CA ARG A 100 -6.44 1.77 -21.21
C ARG A 100 -5.97 2.41 -19.91
N VAL A 101 -6.84 2.50 -18.91
CA VAL A 101 -6.48 2.99 -17.57
C VAL A 101 -5.43 2.05 -16.97
N LEU A 102 -4.39 2.62 -16.35
CA LEU A 102 -3.33 1.84 -15.71
C LEU A 102 -3.88 1.01 -14.54
N PRO A 103 -3.34 -0.20 -14.31
CA PRO A 103 -3.95 -1.19 -13.44
C PRO A 103 -3.78 -0.93 -11.94
N GLY A 104 -2.74 -0.19 -11.55
CA GLY A 104 -2.43 0.09 -10.14
C GLY A 104 -3.50 0.95 -9.45
N GLY A 105 -3.44 1.00 -8.15
CA GLY A 105 -4.36 1.76 -7.32
C GLY A 105 -4.72 1.07 -6.02
N THR A 106 -5.94 1.30 -5.54
CA THR A 106 -6.39 0.75 -4.25
C THR A 106 -7.75 0.08 -4.34
N SER A 107 -7.98 -0.93 -3.48
CA SER A 107 -9.27 -1.58 -3.30
C SER A 107 -9.62 -1.72 -1.82
N PRO A 108 -10.67 -1.05 -1.33
CA PRO A 108 -11.20 -1.26 0.00
C PRO A 108 -11.89 -2.62 0.15
N ILE A 109 -11.69 -3.25 1.31
CA ILE A 109 -12.43 -4.41 1.80
C ILE A 109 -13.17 -3.94 3.04
N VAL A 110 -14.50 -3.87 2.97
CA VAL A 110 -15.33 -3.45 4.10
C VAL A 110 -15.86 -4.69 4.79
N LEU A 111 -15.59 -4.79 6.07
CA LEU A 111 -15.90 -5.92 6.93
C LEU A 111 -16.94 -5.52 7.99
N ASP A 112 -17.73 -6.47 8.41
CA ASP A 112 -18.42 -6.39 9.70
C ASP A 112 -17.39 -6.55 10.83
N SER A 113 -17.35 -5.64 11.78
CA SER A 113 -16.30 -5.61 12.81
C SER A 113 -16.34 -6.75 13.82
N GLN A 114 -17.48 -7.44 13.96
CA GLN A 114 -17.65 -8.55 14.91
C GLN A 114 -17.39 -9.90 14.24
N SER A 115 -18.01 -10.14 13.11
CA SER A 115 -17.92 -11.42 12.38
C SER A 115 -16.75 -11.46 11.41
N LEU A 116 -16.18 -10.29 11.05
CA LEU A 116 -15.20 -10.08 9.99
C LEU A 116 -15.69 -10.59 8.63
N ALA A 117 -17.01 -10.70 8.44
CA ALA A 117 -17.58 -11.03 7.15
C ALA A 117 -17.38 -9.88 6.16
N VAL A 118 -16.97 -10.20 4.94
CA VAL A 118 -16.85 -9.21 3.87
C VAL A 118 -18.25 -8.73 3.47
N LYS A 119 -18.49 -7.42 3.60
CA LYS A 119 -19.73 -6.77 3.19
C LYS A 119 -19.67 -6.26 1.77
N ARG A 120 -18.52 -5.66 1.39
CA ARG A 120 -18.28 -5.16 0.03
C ARG A 120 -16.80 -4.97 -0.25
N GLN A 121 -16.44 -5.06 -1.52
CA GLN A 121 -15.15 -4.73 -2.09
C GLN A 121 -15.35 -3.96 -3.40
N PHE A 122 -14.48 -3.01 -3.70
CA PHE A 122 -14.55 -2.19 -4.92
C PHE A 122 -13.22 -1.46 -5.16
N ARG A 123 -13.03 -0.85 -6.34
CA ARG A 123 -11.89 0.02 -6.61
C ARG A 123 -12.14 1.42 -6.05
N SER A 124 -11.18 1.97 -5.30
CA SER A 124 -11.25 3.34 -4.77
C SER A 124 -10.25 4.29 -5.42
N LEU A 125 -9.19 3.77 -6.04
CA LEU A 125 -8.24 4.53 -6.84
C LEU A 125 -7.81 3.66 -8.03
N GLY A 126 -7.62 4.28 -9.19
CA GLY A 126 -7.12 3.61 -10.39
C GLY A 126 -6.22 4.50 -11.22
N GLY A 127 -5.54 3.91 -12.22
CA GLY A 127 -4.69 4.65 -13.13
C GLY A 127 -3.33 5.03 -12.56
N THR A 128 -2.94 4.48 -11.43
CA THR A 128 -1.61 4.61 -10.84
C THR A 128 -0.75 3.39 -11.15
N ILE A 129 0.52 3.40 -10.73
CA ILE A 129 1.45 2.28 -10.90
C ILE A 129 2.25 2.06 -9.63
N ARG A 130 2.65 0.80 -9.41
CA ARG A 130 3.57 0.46 -8.32
C ARG A 130 3.14 1.05 -6.97
N ASN A 131 1.86 0.88 -6.61
CA ASN A 131 1.38 1.24 -5.28
C ASN A 131 1.84 0.18 -4.26
N CYS A 132 3.00 0.43 -3.63
CA CYS A 132 3.63 -0.50 -2.69
C CYS A 132 3.08 -0.37 -1.27
N ALA A 133 3.58 0.56 -0.49
CA ALA A 133 3.12 0.81 0.87
C ALA A 133 2.42 2.19 0.98
N GLY A 134 2.46 2.78 2.15
CA GLY A 134 1.80 4.05 2.42
C GLY A 134 1.62 4.31 3.90
N GLY A 135 0.55 5.01 4.27
CA GLY A 135 0.27 5.31 5.68
C GLY A 135 -1.15 5.78 5.94
N THR A 136 -1.63 5.49 7.14
CA THR A 136 -2.92 6.01 7.62
C THR A 136 -2.76 7.44 8.11
N THR A 137 -3.78 8.26 7.88
CA THR A 137 -3.84 9.61 8.45
C THR A 137 -4.77 9.67 9.66
N PRO A 138 -4.57 10.61 10.58
CA PRO A 138 -5.48 10.83 11.70
C PRO A 138 -6.91 11.28 11.31
N TRP A 139 -7.11 11.66 10.05
CA TRP A 139 -8.42 12.07 9.50
C TRP A 139 -9.04 11.01 8.57
N ASN A 140 -8.71 9.72 8.81
CA ASN A 140 -9.30 8.57 8.13
C ASN A 140 -9.10 8.53 6.60
N THR A 141 -7.90 8.83 6.14
CA THR A 141 -7.50 8.60 4.76
C THR A 141 -6.28 7.67 4.69
N TRP A 142 -6.12 6.98 3.56
CA TRP A 142 -4.96 6.20 3.21
C TRP A 142 -4.08 7.00 2.26
N LEU A 143 -2.81 7.16 2.60
CA LEU A 143 -1.80 7.67 1.68
C LEU A 143 -1.19 6.49 0.95
N THR A 144 -1.45 6.36 -0.34
CA THR A 144 -0.86 5.31 -1.17
C THR A 144 0.32 5.86 -1.95
N CYS A 145 1.43 5.11 -1.94
CA CYS A 145 2.72 5.52 -2.48
C CYS A 145 3.02 4.82 -3.81
N GLU A 146 3.34 5.59 -4.86
CA GLU A 146 3.90 5.04 -6.10
C GLU A 146 5.42 4.91 -5.98
N GLU A 147 5.93 3.69 -6.01
CA GLU A 147 7.37 3.36 -5.99
C GLU A 147 7.99 3.39 -7.41
N ALA A 148 7.61 4.35 -8.23
CA ALA A 148 8.04 4.39 -9.63
C ALA A 148 8.07 5.80 -10.22
N PRO A 149 9.17 6.55 -10.13
CA PRO A 149 9.29 7.88 -10.73
C PRO A 149 9.49 7.79 -12.26
N VAL A 150 8.51 7.23 -12.95
CA VAL A 150 8.48 7.06 -14.41
C VAL A 150 7.87 8.29 -15.08
N SER A 151 8.42 8.69 -16.23
CA SER A 151 7.90 9.81 -17.03
C SER A 151 7.58 9.36 -18.45
N PRO A 152 6.60 9.98 -19.11
CA PRO A 152 6.30 9.73 -20.53
C PRO A 152 7.56 9.84 -21.41
N GLY A 153 7.77 8.86 -22.29
CA GLY A 153 8.93 8.79 -23.17
C GLY A 153 10.26 8.45 -22.49
N GLY A 154 10.29 8.31 -21.16
CA GLY A 154 11.43 7.81 -20.41
C GLY A 154 11.49 6.29 -20.36
N ARG A 155 12.54 5.75 -19.72
CA ARG A 155 12.65 4.30 -19.47
C ARG A 155 11.39 3.79 -18.76
N TYR A 156 10.75 2.77 -19.30
CA TYR A 156 9.48 2.19 -18.85
C TYR A 156 8.24 3.12 -18.98
N GLY A 157 8.39 4.30 -19.59
CA GLY A 157 7.30 5.30 -19.72
C GLY A 157 6.63 5.37 -21.08
N ASP A 158 6.90 4.40 -21.97
CA ASP A 158 6.29 4.39 -23.30
C ASP A 158 4.78 4.24 -23.23
N GLY A 159 4.07 5.16 -23.92
CA GLY A 159 2.60 5.17 -23.97
C GLY A 159 1.91 5.76 -22.74
N LEU A 160 2.65 6.18 -21.71
CA LEU A 160 2.10 6.91 -20.57
C LEU A 160 1.75 8.35 -20.94
N GLY A 161 0.66 8.87 -20.40
CA GLY A 161 0.23 10.26 -20.55
C GLY A 161 0.78 11.20 -19.49
N ARG A 162 1.15 10.68 -18.33
CA ARG A 162 1.57 11.48 -17.15
C ARG A 162 2.82 10.92 -16.50
N SER A 163 3.48 11.76 -15.68
CA SER A 163 4.57 11.32 -14.82
C SER A 163 4.02 10.72 -13.53
N HIS A 164 4.66 9.65 -13.07
CA HIS A 164 4.37 8.86 -11.87
C HIS A 164 5.46 9.02 -10.81
N GLY A 165 5.30 8.37 -9.67
CA GLY A 165 6.14 8.49 -8.48
C GLY A 165 5.58 9.49 -7.49
N TRP A 166 4.27 9.49 -7.32
CA TRP A 166 3.53 10.38 -6.45
C TRP A 166 2.87 9.64 -5.28
N ILE A 167 2.44 10.39 -4.28
CA ILE A 167 1.50 9.94 -3.26
C ILE A 167 0.10 10.42 -3.64
N PHE A 168 -0.89 9.55 -3.41
CA PHE A 168 -2.31 9.88 -3.53
C PHE A 168 -3.00 9.68 -2.19
N GLU A 169 -3.98 10.52 -1.89
CA GLU A 169 -4.78 10.42 -0.68
C GLU A 169 -6.16 9.86 -1.02
N VAL A 170 -6.52 8.74 -0.37
CA VAL A 170 -7.77 8.01 -0.59
C VAL A 170 -8.58 7.99 0.70
N PRO A 171 -9.77 8.59 0.75
CA PRO A 171 -10.65 8.51 1.92
C PRO A 171 -11.05 7.06 2.22
N ALA A 172 -10.93 6.62 3.47
CA ALA A 172 -11.40 5.29 3.88
C ALA A 172 -12.93 5.15 3.70
N SER A 173 -13.66 6.26 3.77
CA SER A 173 -15.10 6.33 3.53
C SER A 173 -15.51 6.32 2.05
N ALA A 174 -14.56 6.17 1.12
CA ALA A 174 -14.87 6.09 -0.31
C ALA A 174 -15.92 4.98 -0.58
N ALA A 175 -16.85 5.25 -1.47
CA ALA A 175 -17.89 4.31 -1.91
C ALA A 175 -17.70 3.85 -3.37
N GLY A 176 -16.58 4.21 -4.00
CA GLY A 176 -16.20 3.92 -5.38
C GLY A 176 -14.92 4.68 -5.72
N LEU A 177 -14.62 4.80 -7.02
CA LEU A 177 -13.44 5.53 -7.50
C LEU A 177 -13.44 6.99 -7.02
N THR A 178 -12.31 7.41 -6.48
CA THR A 178 -12.06 8.78 -6.02
C THR A 178 -11.30 9.57 -7.08
N ASN A 179 -11.35 10.92 -6.99
CA ASN A 179 -10.55 11.77 -7.87
C ASN A 179 -9.04 11.52 -7.62
N PRO A 180 -8.28 11.05 -8.64
CA PRO A 180 -6.88 10.70 -8.50
C PRO A 180 -5.97 11.94 -8.55
N ALA A 181 -6.01 12.77 -7.52
CA ALA A 181 -5.20 13.99 -7.42
C ALA A 181 -3.88 13.72 -6.70
N PRO A 182 -2.72 13.78 -7.39
CA PRO A 182 -1.42 13.54 -6.76
C PRO A 182 -1.03 14.66 -5.80
N LEU A 183 -0.43 14.32 -4.67
CA LEU A 183 0.13 15.24 -3.67
C LEU A 183 1.52 15.74 -4.12
N ARG A 184 1.56 16.54 -5.18
CA ARG A 184 2.80 16.96 -5.87
C ARG A 184 3.82 17.64 -4.97
N ALA A 185 3.37 18.39 -3.96
CA ALA A 185 4.25 19.08 -3.02
C ALA A 185 5.06 18.13 -2.11
N MET A 186 4.65 16.85 -2.02
CA MET A 186 5.39 15.80 -1.31
C MET A 186 6.58 15.25 -2.10
N GLY A 187 6.87 15.79 -3.30
CA GLY A 187 7.98 15.35 -4.13
C GLY A 187 7.60 14.17 -5.04
N ARG A 188 8.55 13.81 -5.91
CA ARG A 188 8.45 12.73 -6.88
C ARG A 188 9.70 11.86 -6.82
N PHE A 189 9.59 10.69 -6.23
CA PHE A 189 10.67 9.71 -6.03
C PHE A 189 10.07 8.30 -5.86
N ASN A 190 10.89 7.30 -5.54
CA ASN A 190 10.40 5.96 -5.19
C ASN A 190 9.75 6.02 -3.80
N HIS A 191 8.51 6.50 -3.74
CA HIS A 191 7.81 6.56 -2.46
C HIS A 191 7.51 5.16 -1.95
N GLU A 192 8.00 4.85 -0.73
CA GLU A 192 7.74 3.57 -0.06
C GLU A 192 6.60 3.71 0.94
N ALA A 193 6.83 4.43 2.02
CA ALA A 193 5.86 4.55 3.10
C ALA A 193 5.67 5.99 3.56
N ALA A 194 4.55 6.22 4.23
CA ALA A 194 4.20 7.48 4.86
C ALA A 194 3.77 7.26 6.32
N CYS A 195 4.16 8.17 7.20
CA CYS A 195 3.69 8.19 8.58
C CYS A 195 3.32 9.62 8.98
N VAL A 196 2.10 9.81 9.45
CA VAL A 196 1.61 11.13 9.89
C VAL A 196 1.71 11.22 11.41
N ASP A 197 2.45 12.20 11.91
CA ASP A 197 2.42 12.53 13.33
C ASP A 197 1.08 13.22 13.66
N PRO A 198 0.22 12.60 14.49
CA PRO A 198 -1.11 13.13 14.77
C PRO A 198 -1.09 14.44 15.55
N SER A 199 0.01 14.74 16.25
CA SER A 199 0.12 15.95 17.08
C SER A 199 0.51 17.18 16.29
N SER A 200 1.40 17.04 15.30
CA SER A 200 1.93 18.14 14.49
C SER A 200 1.37 18.20 13.07
N GLY A 201 0.77 17.11 12.58
CA GLY A 201 0.36 16.96 11.18
C GLY A 201 1.54 16.81 10.19
N LEU A 202 2.77 16.66 10.69
CA LEU A 202 3.93 16.37 9.85
C LEU A 202 3.80 15.00 9.22
N VAL A 203 4.18 14.88 7.96
CA VAL A 203 4.23 13.58 7.27
C VAL A 203 5.68 13.19 7.06
N TYR A 204 6.08 12.02 7.55
CA TYR A 204 7.38 11.42 7.29
C TYR A 204 7.27 10.45 6.13
N LEU A 205 8.27 10.45 5.25
CA LEU A 205 8.27 9.67 4.01
C LEU A 205 9.59 8.93 3.87
N THR A 206 9.52 7.69 3.40
CA THR A 206 10.69 6.89 3.05
C THR A 206 10.79 6.71 1.54
N GLU A 207 12.01 6.54 1.06
CA GLU A 207 12.34 6.28 -0.33
C GLU A 207 13.03 4.92 -0.44
N ASP A 208 12.51 4.02 -1.29
CA ASP A 208 13.13 2.71 -1.51
C ASP A 208 14.22 2.79 -2.59
N ARG A 209 15.41 3.17 -2.15
CA ARG A 209 16.65 3.19 -2.95
C ARG A 209 17.84 2.97 -2.04
N GLU A 210 18.93 2.42 -2.57
CA GLU A 210 20.19 2.26 -1.84
C GLU A 210 20.76 3.61 -1.36
N ASP A 211 20.55 4.67 -2.16
CA ASP A 211 20.93 6.06 -1.89
C ASP A 211 19.71 6.91 -1.45
N GLY A 212 18.64 6.25 -0.99
CA GLY A 212 17.40 6.90 -0.58
C GLY A 212 17.53 7.73 0.70
N ALA A 213 16.64 8.69 0.86
CA ALA A 213 16.61 9.57 2.03
C ALA A 213 15.32 9.38 2.86
N LEU A 214 15.39 9.80 4.12
CA LEU A 214 14.22 10.03 4.95
C LEU A 214 13.78 11.49 4.78
N TYR A 215 12.51 11.66 4.48
CA TYR A 215 11.93 13.00 4.28
C TYR A 215 10.89 13.31 5.34
N ARG A 216 10.64 14.60 5.53
CA ARG A 216 9.43 15.09 6.18
C ARG A 216 8.76 16.14 5.31
N PHE A 217 7.44 16.11 5.30
CA PHE A 217 6.62 17.12 4.67
C PHE A 217 5.94 17.98 5.73
N VAL A 218 6.22 19.28 5.70
CA VAL A 218 5.59 20.28 6.54
C VAL A 218 4.41 20.82 5.77
N THR A 219 3.20 20.37 6.10
CA THR A 219 1.99 20.79 5.41
C THR A 219 1.69 22.27 5.65
N ALA A 220 1.18 22.96 4.63
CA ALA A 220 0.71 24.34 4.76
C ALA A 220 -0.56 24.43 5.62
N GLN A 221 -1.38 23.36 5.63
CA GLN A 221 -2.61 23.27 6.39
C GLN A 221 -2.77 21.84 6.94
N PRO A 222 -2.69 21.64 8.27
CA PRO A 222 -2.94 20.34 8.88
C PRO A 222 -4.30 19.76 8.46
N GLY A 223 -4.32 18.46 8.12
CA GLY A 223 -5.53 17.77 7.65
C GLY A 223 -5.94 18.07 6.21
N ASN A 224 -5.20 18.92 5.49
CA ASN A 224 -5.43 19.22 4.08
C ASN A 224 -4.12 19.19 3.30
N LEU A 225 -3.70 17.99 2.89
CA LEU A 225 -2.42 17.78 2.20
C LEU A 225 -2.41 18.39 0.79
N GLN A 226 -3.57 18.54 0.16
CA GLN A 226 -3.71 19.19 -1.15
C GLN A 226 -3.41 20.71 -1.11
N ALA A 227 -3.46 21.33 0.07
CA ALA A 227 -3.04 22.74 0.24
C ALA A 227 -1.53 22.93 0.02
N GLY A 228 -0.78 21.83 -0.15
CA GLY A 228 0.66 21.86 -0.35
C GLY A 228 1.44 22.02 0.94
N GLY A 229 2.72 22.36 0.79
CA GLY A 229 3.64 22.44 1.91
C GLY A 229 5.11 22.46 1.45
N ARG A 230 5.99 22.10 2.36
CA ARG A 230 7.45 22.06 2.11
C ARG A 230 8.03 20.69 2.43
N LEU A 231 8.59 20.03 1.43
CA LEU A 231 9.36 18.81 1.58
C LEU A 231 10.78 19.14 2.07
N GLN A 232 11.29 18.36 3.00
CA GLN A 232 12.63 18.47 3.57
C GLN A 232 13.26 17.09 3.67
N ALA A 233 14.50 16.94 3.22
CA ALA A 233 15.30 15.73 3.44
C ALA A 233 16.01 15.80 4.79
N MET A 234 16.22 14.65 5.42
CA MET A 234 17.02 14.53 6.63
C MET A 234 18.52 14.65 6.26
N VAL A 235 19.24 15.45 7.03
CA VAL A 235 20.70 15.55 6.94
C VAL A 235 21.29 15.15 8.29
N ILE A 236 22.28 14.25 8.27
CA ILE A 236 23.00 13.82 9.48
C ILE A 236 24.34 14.57 9.50
N GLU A 237 24.53 15.41 10.53
CA GLU A 237 25.78 16.16 10.69
C GLU A 237 26.98 15.21 10.88
N GLY A 238 28.08 15.52 10.19
CA GLY A 238 29.33 14.76 10.31
C GLY A 238 29.42 13.49 9.45
N VAL A 239 28.36 13.11 8.77
CA VAL A 239 28.39 12.08 7.72
C VAL A 239 28.71 12.80 6.40
N LYS A 240 29.79 12.36 5.73
CA LYS A 240 30.07 12.80 4.34
C LYS A 240 29.36 11.85 3.39
N ASP A 241 28.77 12.41 2.36
CA ASP A 241 28.20 11.71 1.22
C ASP A 241 29.27 10.87 0.50
#